data_3e2cdf90bcd1818b7c8ca2eddd436fff
#
_entry.id   3e2cdf90bcd1818b7c8ca2eddd436fff
#
_cell.length_a   1.000
_cell.length_b   1.000
_cell.length_c   1.000
_cell.angle_alpha   90.00
_cell.angle_beta   90.00
_cell.angle_gamma   90.00
#
_symmetry.space_group_name_H-M   'P 1'
#
loop_
_entity.id
_entity.type
_entity.pdbx_description
1 polymer ?
#
loop_
_entity_poly.entity_id
_entity_poly.type
_entity_poly.pdbx_seq_one_letter_code
_entity_poly.pdbx_strand_id
1 'polypeptide(L)'
;MAAKKKKTVVKPVPVLTLEQRIDSVMATMTLEEKVGQMTQYTIDVIGREAKPSLRPTEVPGESVDPFEFDPVKFELVLGKMKVGSILNTTNNKAQTTKMWAYIVKTIQQRAIKETGIPVLYGIDAIHGTNYTAGSTLFPQGINMGASFNTALMEQGSKISAYETRASNIPYTFAPTMDLTRDQRWSRHWESYSEDSYLT
;
A
#
# COMPACT_ATOMS: atom_id res chain seq x y z
N MET A 1 -29.74 57.68 14.32
CA MET A 1 -28.29 57.48 14.20
C MET A 1 -28.02 55.95 13.99
N ALA A 2 -27.63 55.55 12.81
CA ALA A 2 -27.40 54.13 12.48
C ALA A 2 -25.92 53.79 12.74
N ALA A 3 -25.66 52.86 13.63
CA ALA A 3 -24.30 52.43 13.97
C ALA A 3 -23.72 51.61 12.78
N LYS A 4 -22.62 52.09 12.18
CA LYS A 4 -21.86 51.40 11.16
C LYS A 4 -21.16 50.16 11.80
N LYS A 5 -21.63 48.94 11.50
CA LYS A 5 -20.91 47.69 11.81
C LYS A 5 -19.57 47.68 11.08
N LYS A 6 -18.47 47.75 11.83
CA LYS A 6 -17.11 47.51 11.31
C LYS A 6 -17.03 46.08 10.79
N LYS A 7 -16.83 45.87 9.47
CA LYS A 7 -16.46 44.59 8.90
C LYS A 7 -15.05 44.22 9.36
N THR A 8 -14.94 43.20 10.19
CA THR A 8 -13.65 42.59 10.55
C THR A 8 -13.08 41.92 9.31
N VAL A 9 -12.03 42.47 8.75
CA VAL A 9 -11.29 41.84 7.63
C VAL A 9 -10.45 40.71 8.23
N VAL A 10 -10.92 39.46 8.02
CA VAL A 10 -10.11 38.28 8.37
C VAL A 10 -8.96 38.20 7.37
N LYS A 11 -7.73 38.43 7.83
CA LYS A 11 -6.56 38.24 6.98
C LYS A 11 -6.47 36.76 6.57
N PRO A 12 -6.27 36.47 5.27
CA PRO A 12 -6.10 35.09 4.83
C PRO A 12 -4.89 34.48 5.55
N VAL A 13 -5.09 33.27 6.12
CA VAL A 13 -3.98 32.50 6.72
C VAL A 13 -3.02 32.14 5.59
N PRO A 14 -1.71 32.40 5.72
CA PRO A 14 -0.74 32.06 4.70
C PRO A 14 -0.79 30.55 4.41
N VAL A 15 -0.93 30.17 3.14
CA VAL A 15 -0.84 28.76 2.71
C VAL A 15 0.63 28.36 2.74
N LEU A 16 0.99 27.45 3.63
CA LEU A 16 2.35 26.91 3.73
C LEU A 16 2.73 26.16 2.46
N THR A 17 3.95 26.31 1.99
CA THR A 17 4.52 25.47 0.92
C THR A 17 4.64 24.02 1.39
N LEU A 18 4.86 23.07 0.45
CA LEU A 18 5.06 21.67 0.79
C LEU A 18 6.23 21.50 1.77
N GLU A 19 7.37 22.13 1.48
CA GLU A 19 8.56 22.09 2.34
C GLU A 19 8.28 22.61 3.75
N GLN A 20 7.62 23.76 3.87
CA GLN A 20 7.24 24.31 5.17
C GLN A 20 6.31 23.39 5.97
N ARG A 21 5.43 22.65 5.28
CA ARG A 21 4.55 21.65 5.92
C ARG A 21 5.36 20.46 6.40
N ILE A 22 6.30 19.95 5.59
CA ILE A 22 7.20 18.86 5.95
C ILE A 22 8.05 19.27 7.16
N ASP A 23 8.71 20.42 7.11
CA ASP A 23 9.53 20.94 8.21
C ASP A 23 8.73 21.07 9.50
N SER A 24 7.50 21.57 9.41
CA SER A 24 6.61 21.71 10.56
C SER A 24 6.29 20.36 11.21
N VAL A 25 6.01 19.31 10.42
CA VAL A 25 5.76 17.96 10.93
C VAL A 25 7.05 17.38 11.51
N MET A 26 8.16 17.47 10.78
CA MET A 26 9.46 16.94 11.20
C MET A 26 9.96 17.58 12.52
N ALA A 27 9.67 18.85 12.74
CA ALA A 27 10.05 19.56 13.97
C ALA A 27 9.31 19.05 15.22
N THR A 28 8.15 18.44 15.07
CA THR A 28 7.36 17.89 16.19
C THR A 28 7.71 16.45 16.54
N MET A 29 8.47 15.75 15.69
CA MET A 29 8.77 14.33 15.85
C MET A 29 10.05 14.09 16.65
N THR A 30 10.00 13.07 17.53
CA THR A 30 11.20 12.53 18.18
C THR A 30 12.07 11.78 17.18
N LEU A 31 13.28 11.40 17.58
CA LEU A 31 14.16 10.57 16.76
C LEU A 31 13.54 9.20 16.49
N GLU A 32 12.95 8.59 17.50
CA GLU A 32 12.28 7.28 17.43
C GLU A 32 11.10 7.33 16.45
N GLU A 33 10.29 8.38 16.48
CA GLU A 33 9.18 8.57 15.55
C GLU A 33 9.66 8.75 14.11
N LYS A 34 10.75 9.47 13.89
CA LYS A 34 11.39 9.60 12.56
C LYS A 34 11.88 8.26 12.04
N VAL A 35 12.53 7.45 12.87
CA VAL A 35 12.98 6.09 12.54
C VAL A 35 11.78 5.21 12.24
N GLY A 36 10.71 5.29 13.04
CA GLY A 36 9.46 4.56 12.80
C GLY A 36 8.85 4.90 11.44
N GLN A 37 8.80 6.18 11.08
CA GLN A 37 8.26 6.62 9.78
C GLN A 37 9.07 6.13 8.57
N MET A 38 10.37 5.85 8.73
CA MET A 38 11.23 5.26 7.71
C MET A 38 11.21 3.73 7.69
N THR A 39 10.51 3.10 8.65
CA THR A 39 10.45 1.65 8.78
C THR A 39 9.26 1.09 8.02
N GLN A 40 9.46 -0.05 7.34
CA GLN A 40 8.43 -0.81 6.65
C GLN A 40 8.44 -2.26 7.16
N TYR A 41 7.26 -2.78 7.48
CA TYR A 41 7.05 -4.18 7.88
C TYR A 41 5.99 -4.86 7.03
N THR A 42 6.09 -6.20 6.92
CA THR A 42 4.97 -7.00 6.41
C THR A 42 3.81 -6.96 7.39
N ILE A 43 2.59 -7.11 6.87
CA ILE A 43 1.38 -7.11 7.70
C ILE A 43 1.39 -8.23 8.76
N ASP A 44 2.12 -9.31 8.55
CA ASP A 44 2.23 -10.42 9.49
C ASP A 44 2.74 -9.98 10.87
N VAL A 45 3.54 -8.92 10.89
CA VAL A 45 4.08 -8.36 12.15
C VAL A 45 2.99 -7.83 13.08
N ILE A 46 1.83 -7.44 12.55
CA ILE A 46 0.69 -6.93 13.32
C ILE A 46 -0.50 -7.89 13.33
N GLY A 47 -0.36 -9.01 12.61
CA GLY A 47 -1.38 -10.07 12.55
C GLY A 47 -1.21 -11.13 13.62
N ARG A 48 -2.30 -11.82 13.92
CA ARG A 48 -2.25 -13.09 14.63
C ARG A 48 -1.71 -14.17 13.71
N GLU A 49 -0.99 -15.13 14.28
CA GLU A 49 -0.63 -16.34 13.54
C GLU A 49 -1.90 -17.05 13.08
N ALA A 50 -2.02 -17.28 11.77
CA ALA A 50 -3.12 -18.04 11.23
C ALA A 50 -3.04 -19.48 11.76
N LYS A 51 -4.12 -19.95 12.34
CA LYS A 51 -4.27 -21.38 12.60
C LYS A 51 -4.44 -22.06 11.26
N PRO A 52 -3.70 -23.15 10.95
CA PRO A 52 -3.91 -23.89 9.71
C PRO A 52 -5.39 -24.29 9.63
N SER A 53 -6.10 -23.75 8.66
CA SER A 53 -7.46 -24.21 8.39
C SER A 53 -7.36 -25.53 7.66
N LEU A 54 -7.98 -26.57 8.22
CA LEU A 54 -8.12 -27.89 7.59
C LEU A 54 -9.32 -27.95 6.62
N ARG A 55 -10.07 -26.84 6.48
CA ARG A 55 -11.24 -26.80 5.60
C ARG A 55 -10.88 -26.15 4.27
N PRO A 56 -11.13 -26.84 3.14
CA PRO A 56 -11.12 -26.19 1.84
C PRO A 56 -12.14 -25.06 1.81
N THR A 57 -11.83 -23.94 1.18
CA THR A 57 -12.85 -22.91 0.91
C THR A 57 -13.85 -23.47 -0.08
N GLU A 58 -15.11 -23.49 0.28
CA GLU A 58 -16.21 -23.87 -0.61
C GLU A 58 -16.56 -22.73 -1.59
N VAL A 59 -16.12 -21.52 -1.29
CA VAL A 59 -16.40 -20.33 -2.11
C VAL A 59 -15.11 -19.84 -2.76
N PRO A 60 -15.00 -19.85 -4.09
CA PRO A 60 -13.86 -19.29 -4.79
C PRO A 60 -13.66 -17.81 -4.43
N GLY A 61 -12.46 -17.46 -3.98
CA GLY A 61 -12.10 -16.08 -3.67
C GLY A 61 -12.39 -15.62 -2.22
N GLU A 62 -12.97 -16.46 -1.37
CA GLU A 62 -13.04 -16.18 0.06
C GLU A 62 -11.82 -16.76 0.79
N SER A 63 -11.17 -15.93 1.63
CA SER A 63 -10.17 -16.43 2.56
C SER A 63 -10.87 -17.23 3.67
N VAL A 64 -10.44 -18.48 3.88
CA VAL A 64 -10.99 -19.33 4.97
C VAL A 64 -10.62 -18.78 6.34
N ASP A 65 -9.46 -18.11 6.41
CA ASP A 65 -8.94 -17.52 7.64
C ASP A 65 -8.91 -16.00 7.45
N PRO A 66 -9.94 -15.28 7.90
CA PRO A 66 -9.95 -13.83 7.82
C PRO A 66 -8.76 -13.28 8.61
N PHE A 67 -8.16 -12.21 8.10
CA PHE A 67 -7.09 -11.52 8.82
C PHE A 67 -7.60 -11.00 10.16
N GLU A 68 -6.86 -11.29 11.23
CA GLU A 68 -7.10 -10.73 12.56
C GLU A 68 -5.87 -9.97 13.05
N PHE A 69 -6.10 -8.77 13.59
CA PHE A 69 -5.04 -8.04 14.28
C PHE A 69 -4.69 -8.70 15.62
N ASP A 70 -3.39 -8.81 15.89
CA ASP A 70 -2.90 -9.05 17.25
C ASP A 70 -2.87 -7.72 18.00
N PRO A 71 -3.68 -7.53 19.05
CA PRO A 71 -3.78 -6.23 19.72
C PRO A 71 -2.47 -5.78 20.38
N VAL A 72 -1.62 -6.71 20.82
CA VAL A 72 -0.33 -6.37 21.44
C VAL A 72 0.68 -5.93 20.39
N LYS A 73 0.80 -6.71 19.30
CA LYS A 73 1.69 -6.38 18.18
C LYS A 73 1.25 -5.10 17.48
N PHE A 74 -0.05 -4.93 17.26
CA PHE A 74 -0.64 -3.73 16.66
C PHE A 74 -0.33 -2.47 17.47
N GLU A 75 -0.49 -2.56 18.81
CA GLU A 75 -0.13 -1.47 19.72
C GLU A 75 1.37 -1.17 19.70
N LEU A 76 2.20 -2.21 19.66
CA LEU A 76 3.65 -2.03 19.59
C LEU A 76 4.06 -1.33 18.31
N VAL A 77 3.62 -1.82 17.15
CA VAL A 77 4.08 -1.36 15.83
C VAL A 77 3.53 0.02 15.47
N LEU A 78 2.23 0.23 15.61
CA LEU A 78 1.59 1.50 15.22
C LEU A 78 1.49 2.50 16.37
N GLY A 79 1.30 2.02 17.59
CA GLY A 79 1.16 2.89 18.77
C GLY A 79 2.50 3.39 19.31
N LYS A 80 3.48 2.49 19.52
CA LYS A 80 4.77 2.84 20.13
C LYS A 80 5.86 3.12 19.11
N MET A 81 6.05 2.23 18.12
CA MET A 81 7.12 2.38 17.13
C MET A 81 6.77 3.38 16.03
N LYS A 82 5.47 3.75 15.86
CA LYS A 82 5.01 4.73 14.87
C LYS A 82 5.41 4.40 13.44
N VAL A 83 5.36 3.11 13.06
CA VAL A 83 5.80 2.61 11.76
C VAL A 83 5.03 3.28 10.62
N GLY A 84 5.77 3.81 9.63
CA GLY A 84 5.24 4.61 8.53
C GLY A 84 4.80 3.81 7.32
N SER A 85 5.18 2.54 7.22
CA SER A 85 4.82 1.71 6.05
C SER A 85 4.53 0.25 6.43
N ILE A 86 3.49 -0.30 5.81
CA ILE A 86 3.11 -1.72 5.92
C ILE A 86 2.98 -2.27 4.50
N LEU A 87 3.34 -3.53 4.31
CA LEU A 87 3.29 -4.15 2.98
C LEU A 87 2.68 -5.56 2.97
N ASN A 88 2.26 -5.95 1.77
CA ASN A 88 1.81 -7.29 1.37
C ASN A 88 0.54 -7.80 2.07
N THR A 89 0.35 -9.10 2.07
CA THR A 89 -0.81 -9.80 2.62
C THR A 89 -0.37 -10.91 3.56
N THR A 90 -1.23 -11.27 4.48
CA THR A 90 -0.96 -12.31 5.48
C THR A 90 -0.92 -13.69 4.83
N ASN A 91 0.09 -14.48 5.21
CA ASN A 91 0.22 -15.89 4.80
C ASN A 91 0.14 -16.12 3.27
N ASN A 92 0.51 -15.14 2.46
CA ASN A 92 0.44 -15.18 1.00
C ASN A 92 -0.98 -15.49 0.47
N LYS A 93 -2.03 -15.11 1.21
CA LYS A 93 -3.43 -15.33 0.81
C LYS A 93 -4.06 -14.03 0.32
N ALA A 94 -4.76 -14.10 -0.81
CA ALA A 94 -5.58 -12.99 -1.30
C ALA A 94 -6.72 -12.69 -0.33
N GLN A 95 -6.98 -11.40 -0.09
CA GLN A 95 -8.07 -10.94 0.75
C GLN A 95 -9.22 -10.43 -0.11
N THR A 96 -10.45 -10.49 0.41
CA THR A 96 -11.57 -9.82 -0.26
C THR A 96 -11.43 -8.30 -0.18
N THR A 97 -12.06 -7.57 -1.11
CA THR A 97 -12.10 -6.09 -1.06
C THR A 97 -12.67 -5.56 0.26
N LYS A 98 -13.65 -6.27 0.83
CA LYS A 98 -14.22 -5.94 2.14
C LYS A 98 -13.20 -6.09 3.27
N MET A 99 -12.40 -7.15 3.24
CA MET A 99 -11.34 -7.38 4.22
C MET A 99 -10.22 -6.33 4.07
N TRP A 100 -9.83 -6.03 2.85
CA TRP A 100 -8.87 -4.96 2.57
C TRP A 100 -9.34 -3.60 3.12
N ALA A 101 -10.61 -3.25 2.89
CA ALA A 101 -11.18 -2.03 3.44
C ALA A 101 -11.11 -1.99 4.98
N TYR A 102 -11.39 -3.11 5.64
CA TYR A 102 -11.26 -3.23 7.10
C TYR A 102 -9.80 -3.06 7.55
N ILE A 103 -8.87 -3.80 6.95
CA ILE A 103 -7.44 -3.78 7.29
C ILE A 103 -6.88 -2.36 7.14
N VAL A 104 -6.98 -1.80 5.94
CA VAL A 104 -6.39 -0.50 5.63
C VAL A 104 -7.02 0.61 6.48
N LYS A 105 -8.35 0.64 6.62
CA LYS A 105 -9.04 1.62 7.45
C LYS A 105 -8.59 1.56 8.91
N THR A 106 -8.45 0.36 9.47
CA THR A 106 -8.06 0.17 10.87
C THR A 106 -6.63 0.67 11.12
N ILE A 107 -5.70 0.33 10.21
CA ILE A 107 -4.32 0.81 10.25
C ILE A 107 -4.27 2.35 10.16
N GLN A 108 -4.97 2.93 9.17
CA GLN A 108 -4.97 4.37 8.95
C GLN A 108 -5.56 5.15 10.13
N GLN A 109 -6.66 4.67 10.70
CA GLN A 109 -7.27 5.30 11.88
C GLN A 109 -6.30 5.33 13.06
N ARG A 110 -5.53 4.26 13.25
CA ARG A 110 -4.53 4.22 14.32
C ARG A 110 -3.35 5.15 14.03
N ALA A 111 -2.78 5.09 12.84
CA ALA A 111 -1.63 5.93 12.47
C ALA A 111 -1.95 7.42 12.56
N ILE A 112 -3.07 7.85 12.01
CA ILE A 112 -3.51 9.26 12.05
C ILE A 112 -3.73 9.72 13.50
N LYS A 113 -4.28 8.87 14.36
CA LYS A 113 -4.46 9.18 15.78
C LYS A 113 -3.13 9.40 16.50
N GLU A 114 -2.09 8.61 16.17
CA GLU A 114 -0.82 8.65 16.87
C GLU A 114 0.15 9.73 16.35
N THR A 115 0.17 9.93 15.04
CA THR A 115 1.18 10.78 14.39
C THR A 115 0.59 11.90 13.53
N GLY A 116 -0.71 11.85 13.22
CA GLY A 116 -1.32 12.70 12.20
C GLY A 116 -0.92 12.32 10.76
N ILE A 117 -0.08 11.27 10.57
CA ILE A 117 0.46 10.84 9.29
C ILE A 117 -0.13 9.47 8.92
N PRO A 118 -0.73 9.31 7.73
CA PRO A 118 -1.21 8.01 7.27
C PRO A 118 -0.05 7.06 6.94
N VAL A 119 -0.25 5.76 7.18
CA VAL A 119 0.70 4.72 6.78
C VAL A 119 0.68 4.53 5.26
N LEU A 120 1.84 4.37 4.64
CA LEU A 120 1.96 3.90 3.27
C LEU A 120 1.74 2.38 3.26
N TYR A 121 0.54 1.96 2.84
CA TYR A 121 0.25 0.54 2.64
C TYR A 121 0.49 0.14 1.20
N GLY A 122 1.41 -0.79 0.96
CA GLY A 122 1.82 -1.21 -0.37
C GLY A 122 1.70 -2.70 -0.63
N ILE A 123 1.56 -3.07 -1.91
CA ILE A 123 1.57 -4.47 -2.37
C ILE A 123 2.40 -4.65 -3.64
N ASP A 124 2.81 -5.89 -3.91
CA ASP A 124 3.50 -6.30 -5.13
C ASP A 124 2.48 -6.69 -6.23
N ALA A 125 1.71 -5.73 -6.75
CA ALA A 125 0.76 -5.98 -7.84
C ALA A 125 1.46 -5.98 -9.21
N ILE A 126 2.47 -6.82 -9.39
CA ILE A 126 3.38 -6.80 -10.54
C ILE A 126 2.77 -7.39 -11.83
N HIS A 127 1.79 -8.26 -11.72
CA HIS A 127 1.07 -8.85 -12.86
C HIS A 127 -0.44 -8.94 -12.60
N GLY A 128 -1.03 -7.87 -12.10
CA GLY A 128 -2.41 -7.78 -11.61
C GLY A 128 -2.46 -7.65 -10.09
N THR A 129 -3.64 -7.37 -9.55
CA THR A 129 -3.83 -7.20 -8.10
C THR A 129 -4.04 -8.56 -7.43
N ASN A 130 -3.06 -9.44 -7.55
CA ASN A 130 -3.10 -10.83 -7.10
C ASN A 130 -3.31 -11.02 -5.58
N TYR A 131 -3.16 -9.96 -4.79
CA TYR A 131 -3.49 -9.96 -3.37
C TYR A 131 -4.97 -9.72 -3.05
N THR A 132 -5.80 -9.46 -4.08
CA THR A 132 -7.23 -9.26 -3.93
C THR A 132 -8.00 -10.38 -4.63
N ALA A 133 -8.83 -11.08 -3.88
CA ALA A 133 -9.68 -12.15 -4.42
C ALA A 133 -10.66 -11.61 -5.46
N GLY A 134 -10.71 -12.27 -6.61
CA GLY A 134 -11.57 -11.90 -7.74
C GLY A 134 -10.99 -10.81 -8.65
N SER A 135 -9.76 -10.35 -8.41
CA SER A 135 -9.07 -9.42 -9.31
C SER A 135 -8.52 -10.12 -10.55
N THR A 136 -8.19 -9.32 -11.56
CA THR A 136 -7.61 -9.80 -12.81
C THR A 136 -6.15 -10.18 -12.61
N LEU A 137 -5.77 -11.39 -13.06
CA LEU A 137 -4.38 -11.81 -13.15
C LEU A 137 -3.90 -11.69 -14.59
N PHE A 138 -2.75 -11.05 -14.76
CA PHE A 138 -2.06 -10.94 -16.03
C PHE A 138 -0.89 -11.92 -16.09
N PRO A 139 -0.34 -12.21 -17.29
CA PRO A 139 0.93 -12.92 -17.41
C PRO A 139 2.05 -12.22 -16.65
N GLN A 140 3.09 -12.95 -16.28
CA GLN A 140 4.30 -12.36 -15.69
C GLN A 140 4.96 -11.36 -16.64
N GLY A 141 5.72 -10.42 -16.08
CA GLY A 141 6.36 -9.32 -16.82
C GLY A 141 7.10 -9.77 -18.07
N ILE A 142 7.89 -10.84 -17.97
CA ILE A 142 8.65 -11.39 -19.11
C ILE A 142 7.73 -11.84 -20.27
N ASN A 143 6.57 -12.42 -19.99
CA ASN A 143 5.62 -12.81 -21.02
C ASN A 143 4.87 -11.62 -21.62
N MET A 144 4.58 -10.61 -20.79
CA MET A 144 3.99 -9.36 -21.28
C MET A 144 4.97 -8.63 -22.20
N GLY A 145 6.24 -8.54 -21.84
CA GLY A 145 7.30 -7.97 -22.67
C GLY A 145 7.49 -8.71 -23.97
N ALA A 146 7.43 -10.05 -23.98
CA ALA A 146 7.54 -10.89 -25.17
C ALA A 146 6.40 -10.66 -26.18
N SER A 147 5.30 -10.02 -25.80
CA SER A 147 4.24 -9.63 -26.73
C SER A 147 4.63 -8.47 -27.64
N PHE A 148 5.63 -7.68 -27.28
CA PHE A 148 6.02 -6.42 -27.94
C PHE A 148 4.86 -5.45 -28.16
N ASN A 149 3.82 -5.53 -27.31
CA ASN A 149 2.60 -4.75 -27.42
C ASN A 149 2.44 -3.83 -26.20
N THR A 150 3.06 -2.65 -26.26
CA THR A 150 3.02 -1.67 -25.18
C THR A 150 1.61 -1.17 -24.85
N ALA A 151 0.70 -1.13 -25.84
CA ALA A 151 -0.68 -0.70 -25.63
C ALA A 151 -1.46 -1.69 -24.75
N LEU A 152 -1.28 -3.00 -24.94
CA LEU A 152 -1.87 -4.02 -24.07
C LEU A 152 -1.27 -3.97 -22.67
N MET A 153 0.01 -3.70 -22.52
CA MET A 153 0.69 -3.56 -21.24
C MET A 153 0.14 -2.35 -20.47
N GLU A 154 -0.03 -1.22 -21.14
CA GLU A 154 -0.65 -0.04 -20.54
C GLU A 154 -2.07 -0.30 -20.06
N GLN A 155 -2.89 -0.99 -20.86
CA GLN A 155 -4.25 -1.38 -20.47
C GLN A 155 -4.25 -2.30 -19.26
N GLY A 156 -3.42 -3.34 -19.24
CA GLY A 156 -3.27 -4.25 -18.10
C GLY A 156 -2.85 -3.53 -16.83
N SER A 157 -1.90 -2.61 -16.93
CA SER A 157 -1.44 -1.79 -15.79
C SER A 157 -2.55 -0.86 -15.26
N LYS A 158 -3.36 -0.27 -16.15
CA LYS A 158 -4.54 0.53 -15.75
C LYS A 158 -5.56 -0.28 -14.98
N ILE A 159 -5.86 -1.51 -15.43
CA ILE A 159 -6.76 -2.42 -14.74
C ILE A 159 -6.20 -2.77 -13.37
N SER A 160 -4.92 -3.16 -13.30
CA SER A 160 -4.24 -3.49 -12.05
C SER A 160 -4.26 -2.32 -11.06
N ALA A 161 -3.95 -1.11 -11.52
CA ALA A 161 -3.99 0.10 -10.70
C ALA A 161 -5.41 0.41 -10.19
N TYR A 162 -6.42 0.25 -11.06
CA TYR A 162 -7.83 0.44 -10.68
C TYR A 162 -8.27 -0.54 -9.60
N GLU A 163 -7.99 -1.84 -9.77
CA GLU A 163 -8.35 -2.89 -8.82
C GLU A 163 -7.60 -2.75 -7.48
N THR A 164 -6.32 -2.34 -7.53
CA THR A 164 -5.55 -2.00 -6.32
C THR A 164 -6.21 -0.86 -5.55
N ARG A 165 -6.60 0.21 -6.23
CA ARG A 165 -7.31 1.35 -5.61
C ARG A 165 -8.70 0.95 -5.11
N ALA A 166 -9.43 0.13 -5.86
CA ALA A 166 -10.73 -0.41 -5.45
C ALA A 166 -10.63 -1.27 -4.18
N SER A 167 -9.45 -1.85 -3.93
CA SER A 167 -9.12 -2.59 -2.71
C SER A 167 -8.68 -1.67 -1.55
N ASN A 168 -8.79 -0.35 -1.68
CA ASN A 168 -8.34 0.66 -0.71
C ASN A 168 -6.82 0.71 -0.50
N ILE A 169 -6.04 0.10 -1.36
CA ILE A 169 -4.57 0.07 -1.26
C ILE A 169 -4.02 1.26 -2.04
N PRO A 170 -3.27 2.18 -1.40
CA PRO A 170 -2.83 3.42 -2.03
C PRO A 170 -1.55 3.30 -2.84
N TYR A 171 -0.78 2.21 -2.65
CA TYR A 171 0.58 2.09 -3.16
C TYR A 171 0.84 0.69 -3.73
N THR A 172 1.55 0.61 -4.85
CA THR A 172 2.07 -0.64 -5.41
C THR A 172 3.54 -0.50 -5.74
N PHE A 173 4.30 -1.60 -5.62
CA PHE A 173 5.72 -1.68 -5.98
C PHE A 173 5.94 -2.00 -7.47
N ALA A 174 4.87 -2.06 -8.26
CA ALA A 174 4.90 -2.24 -9.70
C ALA A 174 4.92 -0.87 -10.44
N PRO A 175 5.45 -0.84 -11.69
CA PRO A 175 6.09 -1.94 -12.42
C PRO A 175 7.52 -2.22 -11.96
N THR A 176 8.01 -3.46 -12.16
CA THR A 176 9.41 -3.82 -12.01
C THR A 176 10.16 -3.34 -13.24
N MET A 177 11.13 -2.43 -13.06
CA MET A 177 11.88 -1.81 -14.18
C MET A 177 13.31 -2.32 -14.29
N ASP A 178 13.59 -3.48 -13.71
CA ASP A 178 14.90 -4.14 -13.80
C ASP A 178 15.08 -4.82 -15.15
N LEU A 179 16.33 -4.93 -15.61
CA LEU A 179 16.66 -5.61 -16.86
C LEU A 179 17.06 -7.07 -16.63
N THR A 180 16.44 -7.99 -17.37
CA THR A 180 16.67 -9.44 -17.26
C THR A 180 17.88 -9.91 -18.07
N ARG A 181 19.06 -9.33 -17.86
CA ARG A 181 20.27 -9.69 -18.59
C ARG A 181 20.95 -10.97 -18.10
N ASP A 182 20.76 -11.31 -16.83
CA ASP A 182 21.35 -12.51 -16.22
C ASP A 182 20.24 -13.45 -15.71
N GLN A 183 20.12 -14.61 -16.34
CA GLN A 183 19.11 -15.62 -16.00
C GLN A 183 19.30 -16.26 -14.62
N ARG A 184 20.42 -16.07 -13.96
CA ARG A 184 20.67 -16.52 -12.58
C ARG A 184 19.95 -15.64 -11.55
N TRP A 185 19.51 -14.44 -11.95
CA TRP A 185 18.78 -13.57 -11.06
C TRP A 185 17.40 -14.17 -10.73
N SER A 186 17.12 -14.32 -9.44
CA SER A 186 15.94 -15.05 -8.94
C SER A 186 14.60 -14.40 -9.30
N ARG A 187 14.56 -13.10 -9.65
CA ARG A 187 13.36 -12.35 -10.02
C ARG A 187 13.27 -12.05 -11.53
N HIS A 188 13.94 -12.86 -12.32
CA HIS A 188 14.02 -12.73 -13.78
C HIS A 188 12.64 -12.60 -14.45
N TRP A 189 11.63 -13.37 -14.01
CA TRP A 189 10.29 -13.38 -14.60
C TRP A 189 9.47 -12.12 -14.35
N GLU A 190 9.84 -11.28 -13.36
CA GLU A 190 9.11 -10.07 -13.00
C GLU A 190 9.36 -8.92 -13.97
N SER A 191 10.55 -8.90 -14.60
CA SER A 191 10.94 -7.86 -15.54
C SER A 191 10.38 -8.13 -16.93
N TYR A 192 10.33 -7.08 -17.76
CA TYR A 192 9.71 -7.16 -19.08
C TYR A 192 10.69 -7.60 -20.18
N SER A 193 11.98 -7.25 -20.07
CA SER A 193 12.96 -7.52 -21.13
C SER A 193 14.41 -7.38 -20.63
N GLU A 194 15.36 -7.86 -21.44
CA GLU A 194 16.78 -7.52 -21.34
C GLU A 194 17.14 -6.18 -22.02
N ASP A 195 16.21 -5.64 -22.80
CA ASP A 195 16.34 -4.40 -23.54
C ASP A 195 15.77 -3.22 -22.75
N SER A 196 16.59 -2.20 -22.51
CA SER A 196 16.20 -1.02 -21.74
C SER A 196 15.18 -0.11 -22.43
N TYR A 197 15.08 -0.21 -23.76
CA TYR A 197 14.08 0.55 -24.51
C TYR A 197 12.70 -0.10 -24.44
N LEU A 198 12.63 -1.44 -24.39
CA LEU A 198 11.38 -2.16 -24.27
C LEU A 198 10.86 -2.17 -22.83
N THR A 199 11.76 -2.26 -21.83
CA THR A 199 11.40 -2.20 -20.40
C THR A 199 11.02 -0.79 -19.97
#